data_a73e6c81994cb1034e47741b123a754c
#
_entry.id   a73e6c81994cb1034e47741b123a754c
#
_cell.length_a   1.000
_cell.length_b   1.000
_cell.length_c   1.000
_cell.angle_alpha   90.00
_cell.angle_beta   90.00
_cell.angle_gamma   90.00
#
_symmetry.space_group_name_H-M   'P 1'
#
loop_
_entity.id
_entity.type
_entity.pdbx_description
1 polymer ?
#
loop_
_entity_poly.entity_id
_entity_poly.type
_entity_poly.pdbx_seq_one_letter_code
_entity_poly.pdbx_strand_id
1 'polypeptide(L)'
;MKGKTSIRKRRGFVAAAVGLGFLLAVGAALATPGVGILGAPVQARGTLGPTDGPNLVINSKTGVHLKALGSTGIVTQQIRMAPGGNTGWHSHPGPVIVTVKSGSIQLFYASDTACQGVVYEAGDTFVDRGEENVHIARASPFDGAELWATYFVPGGDPNAAFRLDAPDPGTGC
;
A
#
# COMPACT_ATOMS: atom_id res chain seq x y z
N MET A 1 -1.19 -78.73 -49.76
CA MET A 1 -1.78 -78.72 -48.40
C MET A 1 -1.72 -77.30 -47.88
N LYS A 2 -2.91 -76.66 -47.68
CA LYS A 2 -3.05 -75.22 -47.32
C LYS A 2 -3.18 -75.07 -45.80
N GLY A 3 -2.17 -74.46 -45.17
CA GLY A 3 -2.22 -74.07 -43.73
C GLY A 3 -2.99 -72.78 -43.61
N LYS A 4 -4.05 -72.79 -42.76
CA LYS A 4 -4.83 -71.61 -42.35
C LYS A 4 -4.18 -70.97 -41.11
N THR A 5 -3.71 -69.73 -41.26
CA THR A 5 -3.22 -68.92 -40.12
C THR A 5 -4.37 -68.09 -39.52
N SER A 6 -4.68 -68.37 -38.25
CA SER A 6 -5.72 -67.69 -37.48
C SER A 6 -5.15 -66.39 -36.86
N ILE A 7 -5.72 -65.25 -37.22
CA ILE A 7 -5.39 -63.97 -36.67
C ILE A 7 -6.28 -63.72 -35.43
N ARG A 8 -5.70 -63.77 -34.23
CA ARG A 8 -6.32 -63.37 -32.97
C ARG A 8 -6.35 -61.82 -32.86
N LYS A 9 -7.54 -61.23 -32.95
CA LYS A 9 -7.77 -59.83 -32.65
C LYS A 9 -7.63 -59.61 -31.13
N ARG A 10 -6.58 -58.92 -30.70
CA ARG A 10 -6.47 -58.36 -29.34
C ARG A 10 -7.35 -57.11 -29.24
N ARG A 11 -8.38 -57.19 -28.39
CA ARG A 11 -9.16 -56.02 -27.98
C ARG A 11 -8.34 -55.24 -26.95
N GLY A 12 -7.79 -54.08 -27.35
CA GLY A 12 -7.18 -53.14 -26.43
C GLY A 12 -8.26 -52.37 -25.67
N PHE A 13 -8.24 -52.47 -24.35
CA PHE A 13 -9.02 -51.61 -23.46
C PHE A 13 -8.31 -50.25 -23.42
N VAL A 14 -8.95 -49.21 -23.94
CA VAL A 14 -8.52 -47.83 -23.75
C VAL A 14 -9.12 -47.38 -22.40
N ALA A 15 -8.30 -47.29 -21.39
CA ALA A 15 -8.67 -46.66 -20.10
C ALA A 15 -8.60 -45.13 -20.30
N ALA A 16 -9.76 -44.49 -20.39
CA ALA A 16 -9.83 -43.03 -20.34
C ALA A 16 -9.57 -42.55 -18.90
N ALA A 17 -8.38 -42.01 -18.65
CA ALA A 17 -8.09 -41.31 -17.42
C ALA A 17 -8.76 -39.91 -17.47
N VAL A 18 -9.86 -39.75 -16.75
CA VAL A 18 -10.47 -38.44 -16.52
C VAL A 18 -9.60 -37.73 -15.48
N GLY A 19 -8.70 -36.87 -15.96
CA GLY A 19 -7.92 -35.97 -15.11
C GLY A 19 -8.84 -34.85 -14.59
N LEU A 20 -9.19 -34.93 -13.30
CA LEU A 20 -9.88 -33.87 -12.61
C LEU A 20 -8.87 -32.71 -12.39
N GLY A 21 -8.81 -31.77 -13.35
CA GLY A 21 -8.02 -30.55 -13.22
C GLY A 21 -8.60 -29.66 -12.12
N PHE A 22 -7.94 -29.60 -10.96
CA PHE A 22 -8.20 -28.58 -9.95
C PHE A 22 -7.72 -27.25 -10.53
N LEU A 23 -8.66 -26.44 -11.03
CA LEU A 23 -8.44 -25.02 -11.31
C LEU A 23 -8.30 -24.31 -9.97
N LEU A 24 -7.06 -24.13 -9.52
CA LEU A 24 -6.75 -23.14 -8.48
C LEU A 24 -7.09 -21.76 -9.07
N ALA A 25 -8.27 -21.25 -8.76
CA ALA A 25 -8.58 -19.84 -8.98
C ALA A 25 -7.66 -19.04 -8.04
N VAL A 26 -6.53 -18.56 -8.54
CA VAL A 26 -5.74 -17.53 -7.90
C VAL A 26 -6.59 -16.27 -7.98
N GLY A 27 -7.35 -16.01 -6.92
CA GLY A 27 -8.06 -14.74 -6.76
C GLY A 27 -7.03 -13.63 -6.75
N ALA A 28 -6.98 -12.79 -7.79
CA ALA A 28 -6.21 -11.57 -7.76
C ALA A 28 -6.78 -10.71 -6.63
N ALA A 29 -6.02 -10.52 -5.57
CA ALA A 29 -6.37 -9.59 -4.51
C ALA A 29 -6.41 -8.18 -5.12
N LEU A 30 -7.60 -7.59 -5.23
CA LEU A 30 -7.76 -6.26 -5.78
C LEU A 30 -7.37 -5.23 -4.73
N ALA A 31 -6.67 -4.19 -5.16
CA ALA A 31 -6.38 -3.03 -4.33
C ALA A 31 -7.70 -2.41 -3.79
N THR A 32 -7.70 -1.98 -2.54
CA THR A 32 -8.86 -1.34 -1.92
C THR A 32 -8.83 0.16 -2.17
N PRO A 33 -9.74 0.73 -2.97
CA PRO A 33 -9.80 2.16 -3.16
C PRO A 33 -10.23 2.87 -1.88
N GLY A 34 -9.80 4.11 -1.70
CA GLY A 34 -10.32 4.98 -0.64
C GLY A 34 -11.81 5.28 -0.86
N VAL A 35 -12.54 5.44 0.24
CA VAL A 35 -13.96 5.78 0.24
C VAL A 35 -14.17 7.13 0.94
N GLY A 36 -15.06 7.95 0.42
CA GLY A 36 -15.34 9.27 1.02
C GLY A 36 -14.16 10.25 0.93
N ILE A 37 -13.25 10.09 -0.02
CA ILE A 37 -12.19 11.07 -0.29
C ILE A 37 -12.80 12.25 -1.02
N LEU A 38 -12.88 13.41 -0.35
CA LEU A 38 -13.40 14.66 -0.91
C LEU A 38 -12.38 15.35 -1.82
N GLY A 39 -11.11 15.04 -1.65
CA GLY A 39 -10.02 15.52 -2.48
C GLY A 39 -8.67 15.18 -1.87
N ALA A 40 -7.70 14.93 -2.73
CA ALA A 40 -6.32 14.63 -2.34
C ALA A 40 -5.30 15.28 -3.30
N PRO A 41 -5.41 16.63 -3.53
CA PRO A 41 -4.50 17.30 -4.45
C PRO A 41 -3.07 17.32 -3.92
N VAL A 42 -2.12 17.05 -4.79
CA VAL A 42 -0.71 17.32 -4.53
C VAL A 42 -0.50 18.83 -4.59
N GLN A 43 0.03 19.41 -3.53
CA GLN A 43 0.26 20.84 -3.38
C GLN A 43 1.63 21.28 -3.88
N ALA A 44 2.64 20.43 -3.66
CA ALA A 44 4.00 20.69 -4.09
C ALA A 44 4.77 19.40 -4.35
N ARG A 45 5.76 19.49 -5.24
CA ARG A 45 6.76 18.46 -5.50
C ARG A 45 8.14 19.10 -5.59
N GLY A 46 9.14 18.39 -5.14
CA GLY A 46 10.53 18.85 -5.20
C GLY A 46 11.51 17.72 -4.95
N THR A 47 12.80 18.03 -5.01
CA THR A 47 13.86 17.09 -4.68
C THR A 47 14.68 17.65 -3.54
N LEU A 48 14.88 16.84 -2.51
CA LEU A 48 15.72 17.15 -1.37
C LEU A 48 17.13 16.62 -1.62
N GLY A 49 18.11 17.48 -1.44
CA GLY A 49 19.50 17.17 -1.64
C GLY A 49 20.00 17.54 -3.04
N PRO A 50 21.31 17.63 -3.22
CA PRO A 50 21.91 17.87 -4.53
C PRO A 50 21.68 16.65 -5.44
N THR A 51 21.39 16.90 -6.70
CA THR A 51 21.13 15.86 -7.71
C THR A 51 22.35 14.96 -7.98
N ASP A 52 23.53 15.37 -7.54
CA ASP A 52 24.84 14.81 -7.88
C ASP A 52 25.79 14.67 -6.67
N GLY A 53 25.30 14.74 -5.47
CA GLY A 53 26.13 14.78 -4.28
C GLY A 53 25.64 13.95 -3.10
N PRO A 54 26.41 13.98 -2.02
CA PRO A 54 26.19 13.10 -0.88
C PRO A 54 24.95 13.49 -0.07
N ASN A 55 24.58 12.58 0.74
CA ASN A 55 23.53 12.58 1.73
C ASN A 55 23.28 13.94 2.42
N LEU A 56 22.01 14.32 2.54
CA LEU A 56 21.63 15.37 3.48
C LEU A 56 21.75 14.84 4.90
N VAL A 57 22.54 15.51 5.72
CA VAL A 57 22.64 15.21 7.16
C VAL A 57 22.48 16.52 7.93
N ILE A 58 21.38 16.64 8.67
CA ILE A 58 21.13 17.75 9.58
C ILE A 58 21.21 17.22 11.00
N ASN A 59 22.15 17.73 11.78
CA ASN A 59 22.28 17.48 13.21
C ASN A 59 22.03 18.79 13.95
N SER A 60 20.82 18.96 14.47
CA SER A 60 20.47 20.12 15.27
C SER A 60 21.00 19.97 16.70
N LYS A 61 21.50 21.07 17.28
CA LYS A 61 21.86 21.14 18.70
C LYS A 61 20.63 20.95 19.63
N THR A 62 19.41 21.08 19.07
CA THR A 62 18.16 20.90 19.79
C THR A 62 17.63 19.45 19.76
N GLY A 63 18.43 18.51 19.23
CA GLY A 63 18.09 17.08 19.24
C GLY A 63 17.33 16.61 18.00
N VAL A 64 17.05 17.47 17.03
CA VAL A 64 16.43 17.06 15.77
C VAL A 64 17.53 16.59 14.81
N HIS A 65 17.39 15.35 14.33
CA HIS A 65 18.31 14.77 13.36
C HIS A 65 17.51 14.35 12.11
N LEU A 66 17.95 14.80 10.95
CA LEU A 66 17.40 14.40 9.65
C LEU A 66 18.55 13.84 8.80
N LYS A 67 18.35 12.65 8.25
CA LYS A 67 19.29 12.01 7.35
C LYS A 67 18.56 11.46 6.14
N ALA A 68 18.93 11.92 4.96
CA ALA A 68 18.53 11.35 3.68
C ALA A 68 19.77 10.87 2.92
N LEU A 69 19.77 9.61 2.50
CA LEU A 69 20.86 9.00 1.74
C LEU A 69 20.52 9.07 0.26
N GLY A 70 21.32 9.81 -0.50
CA GLY A 70 21.05 10.08 -1.91
C GLY A 70 19.94 11.11 -2.12
N SER A 71 19.53 11.27 -3.37
CA SER A 71 18.42 12.14 -3.73
C SER A 71 17.09 11.59 -3.24
N THR A 72 16.26 12.46 -2.68
CA THR A 72 14.93 12.09 -2.16
C THR A 72 13.90 13.03 -2.74
N GLY A 73 12.87 12.47 -3.41
CA GLY A 73 11.72 13.25 -3.86
C GLY A 73 10.88 13.65 -2.64
N ILE A 74 10.41 14.89 -2.64
CA ILE A 74 9.48 15.40 -1.64
C ILE A 74 8.15 15.68 -2.33
N VAL A 75 7.07 15.11 -1.79
CA VAL A 75 5.72 15.38 -2.25
C VAL A 75 4.88 15.82 -1.07
N THR A 76 4.24 16.97 -1.19
CA THR A 76 3.29 17.47 -0.15
C THR A 76 1.87 17.38 -0.70
N GLN A 77 0.99 16.72 0.05
CA GLN A 77 -0.39 16.47 -0.34
C GLN A 77 -1.35 16.91 0.78
N GLN A 78 -2.44 17.54 0.39
CA GLN A 78 -3.61 17.75 1.25
C GLN A 78 -4.59 16.61 1.00
N ILE A 79 -5.11 15.98 2.06
CA ILE A 79 -6.10 14.91 1.96
C ILE A 79 -7.32 15.31 2.78
N ARG A 80 -8.48 15.37 2.15
CA ARG A 80 -9.74 15.67 2.82
C ARG A 80 -10.67 14.47 2.71
N MET A 81 -11.17 14.03 3.86
CA MET A 81 -12.07 12.89 4.00
C MET A 81 -13.40 13.31 4.60
N ALA A 82 -14.48 12.83 4.03
CA ALA A 82 -15.82 12.95 4.59
C ALA A 82 -15.92 12.20 5.93
N PRO A 83 -16.92 12.48 6.77
CA PRO A 83 -17.24 11.65 7.90
C PRO A 83 -17.35 10.17 7.54
N GLY A 84 -16.63 9.32 8.26
CA GLY A 84 -16.53 7.87 8.01
C GLY A 84 -15.74 7.47 6.74
N GLY A 85 -15.14 8.42 6.04
CA GLY A 85 -14.27 8.16 4.90
C GLY A 85 -13.00 7.42 5.29
N ASN A 86 -12.34 6.77 4.32
CA ASN A 86 -11.08 6.07 4.55
C ASN A 86 -10.15 6.16 3.33
N THR A 87 -8.88 5.91 3.57
CA THR A 87 -7.85 5.97 2.52
C THR A 87 -7.79 4.72 1.63
N GLY A 88 -8.48 3.63 1.98
CA GLY A 88 -8.17 2.30 1.45
C GLY A 88 -6.82 1.79 1.98
N TRP A 89 -6.61 0.48 1.88
CA TRP A 89 -5.34 -0.14 2.28
C TRP A 89 -4.24 0.24 1.29
N HIS A 90 -3.11 0.70 1.81
CA HIS A 90 -1.98 1.13 1.00
C HIS A 90 -0.69 1.18 1.82
N SER A 91 0.43 1.34 1.12
CA SER A 91 1.74 1.66 1.70
C SER A 91 2.40 2.80 0.92
N HIS A 92 3.61 3.15 1.31
CA HIS A 92 4.42 4.16 0.66
C HIS A 92 5.84 3.66 0.40
N PRO A 93 6.51 4.09 -0.68
CA PRO A 93 7.87 3.64 -0.99
C PRO A 93 8.93 4.16 0.00
N GLY A 94 8.60 5.16 0.79
CA GLY A 94 9.45 5.75 1.81
C GLY A 94 8.63 6.39 2.93
N PRO A 95 9.28 7.00 3.93
CA PRO A 95 8.60 7.59 5.08
C PRO A 95 7.63 8.70 4.69
N VAL A 96 6.59 8.87 5.51
CA VAL A 96 5.62 9.96 5.39
C VAL A 96 5.43 10.63 6.74
N ILE A 97 5.52 11.95 6.77
CA ILE A 97 5.11 12.75 7.92
C ILE A 97 3.69 13.23 7.66
N VAL A 98 2.76 12.91 8.56
CA VAL A 98 1.35 13.28 8.43
C VAL A 98 0.93 14.10 9.63
N THR A 99 0.37 15.29 9.36
CA THR A 99 -0.23 16.16 10.38
C THR A 99 -1.74 16.20 10.16
N VAL A 100 -2.49 15.96 11.23
CA VAL A 100 -3.95 16.13 11.25
C VAL A 100 -4.25 17.61 11.45
N LYS A 101 -4.81 18.25 10.43
CA LYS A 101 -5.17 19.68 10.48
C LYS A 101 -6.52 19.91 11.16
N SER A 102 -7.49 19.04 10.88
CA SER A 102 -8.84 19.12 11.48
C SER A 102 -9.50 17.74 11.48
N GLY A 103 -10.48 17.56 12.37
CA GLY A 103 -11.12 16.28 12.62
C GLY A 103 -10.19 15.28 13.29
N SER A 104 -10.41 14.01 13.08
CA SER A 104 -9.57 12.94 13.58
C SER A 104 -9.54 11.74 12.64
N ILE A 105 -8.51 10.93 12.78
CA ILE A 105 -8.40 9.64 12.09
C ILE A 105 -8.09 8.53 13.10
N GLN A 106 -8.49 7.32 12.77
CA GLN A 106 -7.94 6.11 13.38
C GLN A 106 -7.09 5.39 12.33
N LEU A 107 -5.83 5.15 12.64
CA LEU A 107 -4.86 4.50 11.77
C LEU A 107 -4.71 3.04 12.18
N PHE A 108 -4.92 2.13 11.24
CA PHE A 108 -4.76 0.69 11.42
C PHE A 108 -3.65 0.19 10.50
N TYR A 109 -2.79 -0.66 11.03
CA TYR A 109 -1.79 -1.37 10.25
C TYR A 109 -2.26 -2.80 9.91
N ALA A 110 -1.85 -3.32 8.77
CA ALA A 110 -2.16 -4.70 8.39
C ALA A 110 -1.64 -5.75 9.38
N SER A 111 -0.63 -5.40 10.17
CA SER A 111 -0.11 -6.21 11.26
C SER A 111 -0.93 -6.15 12.55
N ASP A 112 -1.88 -5.22 12.66
CA ASP A 112 -2.76 -5.08 13.84
C ASP A 112 -3.97 -6.01 13.71
N THR A 113 -3.78 -7.28 14.05
CA THR A 113 -4.84 -8.29 14.00
C THR A 113 -5.93 -8.11 15.05
N ALA A 114 -5.73 -7.23 16.03
CA ALA A 114 -6.70 -6.90 17.06
C ALA A 114 -7.56 -5.67 16.71
N CYS A 115 -7.27 -5.01 15.59
CA CYS A 115 -7.97 -3.81 15.11
C CYS A 115 -8.08 -2.69 16.15
N GLN A 116 -7.08 -2.54 16.99
CA GLN A 116 -7.08 -1.47 17.99
C GLN A 116 -6.82 -0.11 17.36
N GLY A 117 -5.90 -0.06 16.38
CA GLY A 117 -5.50 1.16 15.71
C GLY A 117 -4.99 2.24 16.68
N VAL A 118 -4.57 3.36 16.11
CA VAL A 118 -4.15 4.53 16.88
C VAL A 118 -4.96 5.74 16.41
N VAL A 119 -5.55 6.47 17.36
CA VAL A 119 -6.30 7.70 17.06
C VAL A 119 -5.34 8.89 17.03
N TYR A 120 -5.47 9.72 16.02
CA TYR A 120 -4.80 11.00 15.88
C TYR A 120 -5.83 12.09 15.69
N GLU A 121 -5.75 13.14 16.50
CA GLU A 121 -6.67 14.28 16.52
C GLU A 121 -6.03 15.52 15.88
N ALA A 122 -6.82 16.56 15.68
CA ALA A 122 -6.32 17.83 15.15
C ALA A 122 -5.15 18.38 15.99
N GLY A 123 -4.03 18.65 15.34
CA GLY A 123 -2.76 19.06 15.94
C GLY A 123 -1.75 17.92 16.11
N ASP A 124 -2.18 16.68 16.04
CA ASP A 124 -1.26 15.54 16.11
C ASP A 124 -0.48 15.38 14.80
N THR A 125 0.74 14.87 14.98
CA THR A 125 1.61 14.49 13.86
C THR A 125 2.18 13.09 14.11
N PHE A 126 2.16 12.24 13.10
CA PHE A 126 2.77 10.92 13.14
C PHE A 126 3.68 10.68 11.94
N VAL A 127 4.51 9.66 12.05
CA VAL A 127 5.36 9.21 10.97
C VAL A 127 4.97 7.79 10.58
N ASP A 128 4.53 7.62 9.35
CA ASP A 128 4.52 6.31 8.71
C ASP A 128 5.92 6.01 8.16
N ARG A 129 6.43 4.81 8.46
CA ARG A 129 7.79 4.42 8.06
C ARG A 129 7.93 4.19 6.57
N GLY A 130 6.80 3.98 5.87
CA GLY A 130 6.79 3.60 4.47
C GLY A 130 7.20 2.15 4.24
N GLU A 131 7.74 1.89 3.06
CA GLU A 131 8.09 0.55 2.58
C GLU A 131 6.87 -0.38 2.59
N GLU A 132 6.98 -1.59 3.06
CA GLU A 132 5.88 -2.57 3.08
C GLU A 132 4.88 -2.37 4.25
N ASN A 133 4.90 -1.21 4.90
CA ASN A 133 4.04 -0.92 6.05
C ASN A 133 2.60 -0.60 5.62
N VAL A 134 1.85 -1.64 5.24
CA VAL A 134 0.47 -1.51 4.75
C VAL A 134 -0.46 -1.05 5.86
N HIS A 135 -1.24 0.00 5.59
CA HIS A 135 -2.14 0.63 6.55
C HIS A 135 -3.39 1.22 5.88
N ILE A 136 -4.37 1.57 6.72
CA ILE A 136 -5.58 2.32 6.36
C ILE A 136 -5.84 3.39 7.42
N ALA A 137 -6.16 4.61 7.00
CA ALA A 137 -6.67 5.64 7.89
C ALA A 137 -8.18 5.79 7.69
N ARG A 138 -8.94 5.79 8.78
CA ARG A 138 -10.39 6.02 8.80
C ARG A 138 -10.68 7.34 9.48
N ALA A 139 -11.38 8.23 8.79
CA ALA A 139 -11.80 9.51 9.37
C ALA A 139 -12.93 9.33 10.38
N SER A 140 -12.97 10.23 11.37
CA SER A 140 -14.08 10.33 12.32
C SER A 140 -15.44 10.24 11.60
N PRO A 141 -16.39 9.44 12.12
CA PRO A 141 -17.74 9.35 11.54
C PRO A 141 -18.57 10.63 11.75
N PHE A 142 -18.09 11.57 12.57
CA PHE A 142 -18.80 12.81 12.90
C PHE A 142 -18.28 14.00 12.07
N ASP A 143 -16.96 14.19 12.05
CA ASP A 143 -16.34 15.43 11.55
C ASP A 143 -15.53 15.21 10.26
N GLY A 144 -15.22 13.94 9.91
CA GLY A 144 -14.27 13.66 8.86
C GLY A 144 -12.84 14.00 9.27
N ALA A 145 -11.97 14.28 8.30
CA ALA A 145 -10.60 14.71 8.59
C ALA A 145 -9.99 15.50 7.43
N GLU A 146 -9.08 16.42 7.77
CA GLU A 146 -8.13 17.00 6.83
C GLU A 146 -6.71 16.71 7.30
N LEU A 147 -5.93 16.09 6.40
CA LEU A 147 -4.53 15.72 6.64
C LEU A 147 -3.62 16.48 5.69
N TRP A 148 -2.43 16.80 6.19
CA TRP A 148 -1.30 17.24 5.39
C TRP A 148 -0.19 16.21 5.49
N ALA A 149 0.14 15.59 4.36
CA ALA A 149 1.12 14.53 4.26
C ALA A 149 2.34 15.00 3.46
N THR A 150 3.53 14.76 4.00
CA THR A 150 4.81 14.98 3.31
C THR A 150 5.50 13.65 3.12
N TYR A 151 5.60 13.22 1.87
CA TYR A 151 6.19 11.96 1.45
C TYR A 151 7.65 12.15 1.10
N PHE A 152 8.49 11.21 1.53
CA PHE A 152 9.89 11.10 1.15
C PHE A 152 10.03 9.95 0.16
N VAL A 153 10.19 10.27 -1.11
CA VAL A 153 10.23 9.28 -2.20
C VAL A 153 11.67 8.94 -2.54
N PRO A 154 12.11 7.69 -2.34
CA PRO A 154 13.49 7.28 -2.68
C PRO A 154 13.82 7.50 -4.15
N GLY A 155 15.10 7.74 -4.46
CA GLY A 155 15.59 7.89 -5.83
C GLY A 155 15.47 9.31 -6.40
N GLY A 156 14.90 10.25 -5.66
CA GLY A 156 14.94 11.69 -5.99
C GLY A 156 13.97 12.15 -7.08
N ASP A 157 13.22 11.26 -7.73
CA ASP A 157 12.16 11.64 -8.66
C ASP A 157 10.88 12.00 -7.89
N PRO A 158 10.52 13.28 -7.80
CA PRO A 158 9.31 13.68 -7.10
C PRO A 158 8.02 13.29 -7.86
N ASN A 159 8.13 12.83 -9.11
CA ASN A 159 7.00 12.35 -9.91
C ASN A 159 6.79 10.85 -9.82
N ALA A 160 7.71 10.12 -9.19
CA ALA A 160 7.52 8.70 -8.90
C ALA A 160 6.30 8.47 -8.02
N ALA A 161 5.80 7.24 -8.02
CA ALA A 161 4.68 6.84 -7.18
C ALA A 161 5.05 7.01 -5.70
N PHE A 162 4.22 7.73 -4.95
CA PHE A 162 4.37 7.95 -3.51
C PHE A 162 3.31 7.22 -2.68
N ARG A 163 2.38 6.53 -3.36
CA ARG A 163 1.35 5.67 -2.80
C ARG A 163 1.32 4.36 -3.59
N LEU A 164 1.26 3.25 -2.89
CA LEU A 164 1.20 1.89 -3.41
C LEU A 164 -0.07 1.23 -2.84
N ASP A 165 -1.10 1.10 -3.67
CA ASP A 165 -2.36 0.50 -3.25
C ASP A 165 -2.18 -0.98 -2.92
N ALA A 166 -2.82 -1.44 -1.86
CA ALA A 166 -2.73 -2.79 -1.35
C ALA A 166 -4.12 -3.45 -1.26
N PRO A 167 -4.19 -4.78 -1.32
CA PRO A 167 -5.41 -5.51 -1.02
C PRO A 167 -5.75 -5.42 0.46
N ASP A 168 -7.02 -5.69 0.78
CA ASP A 168 -7.46 -5.85 2.17
C ASP A 168 -6.70 -7.04 2.80
N PRO A 169 -5.99 -6.85 3.93
CA PRO A 169 -5.26 -7.91 4.60
C PRO A 169 -6.18 -8.93 5.31
N GLY A 170 -7.49 -8.73 5.30
CA GLY A 170 -8.46 -9.62 5.94
C GLY A 170 -8.46 -9.55 7.46
N THR A 171 -7.93 -8.48 8.04
CA THR A 171 -7.93 -8.28 9.50
C THR A 171 -9.29 -7.89 10.05
N GLY A 172 -10.21 -7.45 9.19
CA GLY A 172 -11.53 -6.95 9.59
C GLY A 172 -11.51 -5.49 10.09
N CYS A 173 -10.34 -4.89 10.10
CA CYS A 173 -10.21 -3.46 10.39
C CYS A 173 -10.65 -2.66 9.16
#